data_b3fd664abb4f823425f168621da2d931
#
_entry.id   b3fd664abb4f823425f168621da2d931
#
_cell.length_a   1.000
_cell.length_b   1.000
_cell.length_c   1.000
_cell.angle_alpha   90.00
_cell.angle_beta   90.00
_cell.angle_gamma   90.00
#
_symmetry.space_group_name_H-M   'P 1'
#
loop_
_entity.id
_entity.type
_entity.pdbx_description
1 polymer ?
#
loop_
_entity_poly.entity_id
_entity_poly.type
_entity_poly.pdbx_seq_one_letter_code
_entity_poly.pdbx_strand_id
1 'polypeptide(L)'
;MRAKQFFISTQKEAPADAEIVSQKLMLRAGMIRKLAAGVYNYMPMGLRSLKKIERIVREEMDRAGAIELLMPIVQPAELWQETGRWQKYGAELLRFKDRHDRDFVLQPTSEEVVTDIARQEIKSWRQLPVNFYQIQTKFRDERRPRFGVMRGRDFVMKDAYSFDRSAEDAGKSYEKMFEAYCRIFDRLGLVYRAVRADSGSIGGSRSQEFQVIADTGEDLIVFCPDSEYAANIELAEAPCLIEKRAEATETIEKVPTPGRDKCELVVELLNKPLTASVKSIVLAVDQQDEKGNPLPAKIVLLLLRGDHTLNEVKAEKLEALKGGFRFATDKEIEDTFGSKPGYLGPVGIPKDVTIVADTTVANMSDFIVGANEEGYHIRGVNWGRDLREPDVVADIRNVVEGDVSPDGKGTLKMQRGIEVGHVFFLGDKYSAPMNATYLDENGKPQLLQMGCYGIGISRLLGAAIEQGHDDKGIIWPDSIAPFTVVICPVGYDKSEEVQKASNELYGRLREAGIDVILDDRGLRPGVMFADWELIGVPHRVTIGDRGLKNGEVEYAHRGDLQNENIPVSEIADKLIAKIKVR
;
A
#
# COMPACT_ATOMS: atom_id res chain seq x y z
N MET A 1 34.43 -4.82 -4.88
CA MET A 1 34.05 -5.68 -6.05
C MET A 1 34.71 -5.13 -7.30
N ARG A 2 35.04 -5.98 -8.29
CA ARG A 2 35.52 -5.56 -9.62
C ARG A 2 34.45 -5.82 -10.66
N ALA A 3 34.21 -4.89 -11.57
CA ALA A 3 33.12 -4.96 -12.55
C ALA A 3 33.31 -6.12 -13.55
N LYS A 4 34.55 -6.46 -13.94
CA LYS A 4 34.86 -7.66 -14.76
C LYS A 4 34.41 -8.99 -14.12
N GLN A 5 34.29 -9.01 -12.77
CA GLN A 5 33.89 -10.18 -11.98
C GLN A 5 32.44 -10.11 -11.51
N PHE A 6 31.73 -9.04 -11.85
CA PHE A 6 30.35 -8.82 -11.46
C PHE A 6 29.44 -8.80 -12.69
N PHE A 7 28.29 -9.45 -12.59
CA PHE A 7 27.35 -9.52 -13.71
C PHE A 7 26.53 -8.22 -13.82
N ILE A 8 26.87 -7.38 -14.80
CA ILE A 8 26.17 -6.14 -15.11
C ILE A 8 25.46 -6.31 -16.44
N SER A 9 24.14 -6.13 -16.48
CA SER A 9 23.30 -6.35 -17.66
C SER A 9 22.32 -5.20 -17.88
N THR A 10 22.86 -3.98 -18.09
CA THR A 10 22.08 -2.81 -18.42
C THR A 10 21.46 -2.88 -19.83
N GLN A 11 20.33 -2.22 -20.00
CA GLN A 11 19.61 -2.13 -21.27
C GLN A 11 19.30 -0.68 -21.60
N LYS A 12 19.31 -0.31 -22.89
CA LYS A 12 18.99 1.04 -23.32
C LYS A 12 17.52 1.37 -23.13
N GLU A 13 16.65 0.43 -23.43
CA GLU A 13 15.20 0.60 -23.42
C GLU A 13 14.54 -0.40 -22.48
N ALA A 14 13.43 0.00 -21.89
CA ALA A 14 12.58 -0.88 -21.11
C ALA A 14 11.67 -1.69 -22.06
N PRO A 15 11.24 -2.90 -21.66
CA PRO A 15 10.20 -3.63 -22.36
C PRO A 15 8.92 -2.80 -22.49
N ALA A 16 8.18 -2.99 -23.61
CA ALA A 16 6.98 -2.20 -23.93
C ALA A 16 5.84 -2.37 -22.91
N ASP A 17 5.83 -3.48 -22.16
CA ASP A 17 4.85 -3.78 -21.11
C ASP A 17 5.23 -3.20 -19.72
N ALA A 18 6.35 -2.48 -19.62
CA ALA A 18 6.70 -1.76 -18.40
C ALA A 18 5.94 -0.45 -18.30
N GLU A 19 5.20 -0.27 -17.22
CA GLU A 19 4.24 0.84 -17.07
C GLU A 19 4.86 2.01 -16.29
N ILE A 20 5.29 1.80 -15.04
CA ILE A 20 5.79 2.84 -14.14
C ILE A 20 7.31 2.98 -14.17
N VAL A 21 7.81 4.10 -13.64
CA VAL A 21 9.23 4.46 -13.70
C VAL A 21 10.11 3.44 -12.99
N SER A 22 9.74 3.00 -11.78
CA SER A 22 10.52 2.00 -11.04
C SER A 22 10.67 0.69 -11.80
N GLN A 23 9.60 0.20 -12.41
CA GLN A 23 9.63 -1.02 -13.24
C GLN A 23 10.57 -0.85 -14.43
N LYS A 24 10.46 0.27 -15.16
CA LYS A 24 11.33 0.58 -16.32
C LYS A 24 12.80 0.65 -15.92
N LEU A 25 13.11 1.37 -14.87
CA LEU A 25 14.48 1.58 -14.43
C LEU A 25 15.11 0.31 -13.85
N MET A 26 14.36 -0.47 -13.05
CA MET A 26 14.87 -1.76 -12.53
C MET A 26 15.19 -2.76 -13.63
N LEU A 27 14.37 -2.84 -14.68
CA LEU A 27 14.63 -3.68 -15.86
C LEU A 27 15.84 -3.18 -16.65
N ARG A 28 15.91 -1.87 -16.93
CA ARG A 28 17.02 -1.26 -17.66
C ARG A 28 18.36 -1.36 -16.91
N ALA A 29 18.34 -1.11 -15.61
CA ALA A 29 19.54 -1.20 -14.75
C ALA A 29 20.02 -2.64 -14.48
N GLY A 30 19.31 -3.64 -14.98
CA GLY A 30 19.69 -5.04 -14.75
C GLY A 30 19.49 -5.52 -13.32
N MET A 31 18.51 -4.96 -12.61
CA MET A 31 18.20 -5.32 -11.22
C MET A 31 17.24 -6.49 -11.13
N ILE A 32 16.29 -6.58 -12.05
CA ILE A 32 15.30 -7.64 -12.15
C ILE A 32 15.16 -8.15 -13.58
N ARG A 33 14.64 -9.39 -13.71
CA ARG A 33 14.19 -9.95 -15.00
C ARG A 33 12.86 -10.68 -14.79
N LYS A 34 11.90 -10.38 -15.66
CA LYS A 34 10.58 -11.01 -15.63
C LYS A 34 10.70 -12.51 -15.98
N LEU A 35 10.17 -13.37 -15.13
CA LEU A 35 10.03 -14.80 -15.39
C LEU A 35 8.62 -15.13 -15.88
N ALA A 36 7.63 -14.61 -15.18
CA ALA A 36 6.20 -14.71 -15.52
C ALA A 36 5.46 -13.45 -15.06
N ALA A 37 4.18 -13.34 -15.34
CA ALA A 37 3.36 -12.23 -14.84
C ALA A 37 3.40 -12.17 -13.31
N GLY A 38 3.93 -11.07 -12.75
CA GLY A 38 4.09 -10.87 -11.31
C GLY A 38 5.19 -11.71 -10.64
N VAL A 39 6.05 -12.38 -11.42
CA VAL A 39 7.15 -13.20 -10.91
C VAL A 39 8.47 -12.74 -11.54
N TYR A 40 9.43 -12.35 -10.70
CA TYR A 40 10.69 -11.75 -11.13
C TYR A 40 11.92 -12.43 -10.52
N ASN A 41 12.97 -12.57 -11.33
CA ASN A 41 14.29 -12.88 -10.83
C ASN A 41 14.95 -11.60 -10.34
N TYR A 42 15.51 -11.60 -9.13
CA TYR A 42 16.40 -10.53 -8.67
C TYR A 42 17.81 -10.82 -9.15
N MET A 43 18.31 -9.97 -10.03
CA MET A 43 19.66 -10.05 -10.57
C MET A 43 20.68 -9.57 -9.52
N PRO A 44 21.99 -9.86 -9.67
CA PRO A 44 22.99 -9.50 -8.67
C PRO A 44 22.94 -8.05 -8.20
N MET A 45 22.68 -7.10 -9.11
CA MET A 45 22.58 -5.68 -8.78
C MET A 45 21.36 -5.39 -7.89
N GLY A 46 20.19 -5.91 -8.24
CA GLY A 46 18.96 -5.74 -7.46
C GLY A 46 19.00 -6.46 -6.11
N LEU A 47 19.59 -7.67 -6.09
CA LEU A 47 19.72 -8.44 -4.87
C LEU A 47 20.58 -7.71 -3.81
N ARG A 48 21.62 -6.97 -4.24
CA ARG A 48 22.44 -6.18 -3.30
C ARG A 48 21.62 -5.13 -2.56
N SER A 49 20.81 -4.36 -3.28
CA SER A 49 19.91 -3.37 -2.66
C SER A 49 18.86 -4.04 -1.77
N LEU A 50 18.25 -5.14 -2.24
CA LEU A 50 17.28 -5.91 -1.45
C LEU A 50 17.89 -6.37 -0.10
N LYS A 51 19.12 -6.91 -0.12
CA LYS A 51 19.83 -7.36 1.09
C LYS A 51 20.18 -6.21 2.03
N LYS A 52 20.45 -5.01 1.52
CA LYS A 52 20.66 -3.83 2.35
C LYS A 52 19.38 -3.39 3.06
N ILE A 53 18.24 -3.43 2.37
CA ILE A 53 16.92 -3.19 2.98
C ILE A 53 16.66 -4.24 4.07
N GLU A 54 16.81 -5.53 3.77
CA GLU A 54 16.64 -6.60 4.76
C GLU A 54 17.51 -6.41 6.00
N ARG A 55 18.76 -5.97 5.83
CA ARG A 55 19.68 -5.71 6.95
C ARG A 55 19.16 -4.58 7.85
N ILE A 56 18.76 -3.44 7.28
CA ILE A 56 18.22 -2.32 8.05
C ILE A 56 16.96 -2.75 8.81
N VAL A 57 16.08 -3.51 8.17
CA VAL A 57 14.88 -4.04 8.81
C VAL A 57 15.23 -4.97 9.97
N ARG A 58 16.17 -5.92 9.82
CA ARG A 58 16.63 -6.79 10.92
C ARG A 58 17.18 -6.00 12.09
N GLU A 59 18.08 -5.05 11.83
CA GLU A 59 18.70 -4.24 12.86
C GLU A 59 17.65 -3.48 13.72
N GLU A 60 16.61 -2.94 13.10
CA GLU A 60 15.54 -2.24 13.83
C GLU A 60 14.55 -3.20 14.51
N MET A 61 14.28 -4.37 13.92
CA MET A 61 13.48 -5.40 14.57
C MET A 61 14.19 -5.95 15.82
N ASP A 62 15.48 -6.25 15.72
CA ASP A 62 16.30 -6.71 16.84
C ASP A 62 16.38 -5.64 17.93
N ARG A 63 16.59 -4.37 17.54
CA ARG A 63 16.56 -3.22 18.46
C ARG A 63 15.23 -3.07 19.18
N ALA A 64 14.12 -3.40 18.53
CA ALA A 64 12.80 -3.43 19.13
C ALA A 64 12.55 -4.68 20.00
N GLY A 65 13.51 -5.61 20.08
CA GLY A 65 13.42 -6.83 20.88
C GLY A 65 12.58 -7.94 20.24
N ALA A 66 12.34 -7.88 18.92
CA ALA A 66 11.72 -8.97 18.18
C ALA A 66 12.75 -10.08 17.91
N ILE A 67 12.29 -11.31 17.76
CA ILE A 67 13.11 -12.52 17.63
C ILE A 67 12.89 -13.11 16.26
N GLU A 68 13.97 -13.26 15.47
CA GLU A 68 13.89 -13.84 14.13
C GLU A 68 13.66 -15.36 14.21
N LEU A 69 12.73 -15.86 13.39
CA LEU A 69 12.51 -17.27 13.11
C LEU A 69 12.28 -17.48 11.62
N LEU A 70 12.13 -18.70 11.16
CA LEU A 70 11.84 -19.02 9.77
C LEU A 70 10.73 -20.07 9.70
N MET A 71 9.59 -19.70 9.14
CA MET A 71 8.43 -20.56 8.95
C MET A 71 8.42 -21.11 7.51
N PRO A 72 7.82 -22.30 7.27
CA PRO A 72 7.74 -22.88 5.92
C PRO A 72 6.89 -22.03 4.98
N ILE A 73 7.18 -22.07 3.68
CA ILE A 73 6.34 -21.42 2.65
C ILE A 73 5.07 -22.23 2.33
N VAL A 74 5.07 -23.52 2.62
CA VAL A 74 3.93 -24.41 2.44
C VAL A 74 3.24 -24.61 3.78
N GLN A 75 1.94 -24.33 3.83
CA GLN A 75 1.16 -24.38 5.05
C GLN A 75 0.00 -25.38 4.90
N PRO A 76 -0.30 -26.19 5.93
CA PRO A 76 -1.41 -27.13 5.91
C PRO A 76 -2.76 -26.41 5.97
N ALA A 77 -3.75 -26.93 5.25
CA ALA A 77 -5.09 -26.34 5.18
C ALA A 77 -5.80 -26.31 6.55
N GLU A 78 -5.51 -27.27 7.42
CA GLU A 78 -6.16 -27.41 8.72
C GLU A 78 -6.04 -26.15 9.58
N LEU A 79 -4.88 -25.47 9.59
CA LEU A 79 -4.69 -24.23 10.33
C LEU A 79 -5.60 -23.10 9.79
N TRP A 80 -5.74 -23.02 8.47
CA TRP A 80 -6.61 -22.05 7.81
C TRP A 80 -8.10 -22.35 8.02
N GLN A 81 -8.45 -23.63 8.17
CA GLN A 81 -9.80 -24.08 8.52
C GLN A 81 -10.17 -23.72 9.95
N GLU A 82 -9.25 -23.87 10.90
CA GLU A 82 -9.44 -23.48 12.31
C GLU A 82 -9.84 -22.00 12.44
N THR A 83 -9.21 -21.11 11.70
CA THR A 83 -9.52 -19.67 11.72
C THR A 83 -10.71 -19.27 10.84
N GLY A 84 -11.24 -20.20 10.04
CA GLY A 84 -12.27 -19.93 9.04
C GLY A 84 -11.81 -19.12 7.83
N ARG A 85 -10.50 -18.84 7.71
CA ARG A 85 -9.94 -18.09 6.59
C ARG A 85 -9.80 -18.93 5.31
N TRP A 86 -9.84 -20.25 5.42
CA TRP A 86 -9.85 -21.12 4.26
C TRP A 86 -10.94 -20.75 3.24
N GLN A 87 -12.14 -20.43 3.71
CA GLN A 87 -13.26 -20.01 2.86
C GLN A 87 -13.25 -18.50 2.57
N LYS A 88 -12.85 -17.69 3.55
CA LYS A 88 -13.01 -16.23 3.50
C LYS A 88 -11.91 -15.50 2.73
N TYR A 89 -10.69 -16.06 2.65
CA TYR A 89 -9.55 -15.37 2.02
C TYR A 89 -9.71 -15.13 0.53
N GLY A 90 -10.53 -15.94 -0.14
CA GLY A 90 -10.80 -15.77 -1.56
C GLY A 90 -9.79 -16.47 -2.49
N ALA A 91 -9.81 -16.03 -3.76
CA ALA A 91 -9.07 -16.68 -4.84
C ALA A 91 -7.55 -16.40 -4.82
N GLU A 92 -7.12 -15.37 -4.12
CA GLU A 92 -5.69 -15.04 -3.99
C GLU A 92 -4.91 -16.05 -3.14
N LEU A 93 -5.61 -16.86 -2.35
CA LEU A 93 -5.01 -17.99 -1.62
C LEU A 93 -4.75 -19.13 -2.61
N LEU A 94 -3.48 -19.34 -2.97
CA LEU A 94 -3.10 -20.44 -3.85
C LEU A 94 -3.16 -21.78 -3.10
N ARG A 95 -4.18 -22.58 -3.40
CA ARG A 95 -4.42 -23.91 -2.82
C ARG A 95 -3.91 -24.99 -3.76
N PHE A 96 -3.34 -26.02 -3.19
CA PHE A 96 -2.90 -27.21 -3.95
C PHE A 96 -2.96 -28.47 -3.08
N LYS A 97 -2.83 -29.62 -3.71
CA LYS A 97 -2.79 -30.91 -3.04
C LYS A 97 -1.37 -31.51 -3.15
N ASP A 98 -0.96 -32.18 -2.09
CA ASP A 98 0.23 -33.02 -2.15
C ASP A 98 -0.07 -34.38 -2.84
N ARG A 99 0.95 -35.24 -2.98
CA ARG A 99 0.78 -36.56 -3.59
C ARG A 99 -0.12 -37.53 -2.80
N HIS A 100 -0.54 -37.14 -1.60
CA HIS A 100 -1.44 -37.90 -0.73
C HIS A 100 -2.83 -37.27 -0.65
N ASP A 101 -3.18 -36.38 -1.58
CA ASP A 101 -4.44 -35.62 -1.63
C ASP A 101 -4.73 -34.73 -0.40
N ARG A 102 -3.69 -34.35 0.35
CA ARG A 102 -3.83 -33.40 1.47
C ARG A 102 -3.77 -31.97 0.93
N ASP A 103 -4.68 -31.13 1.44
CA ASP A 103 -4.77 -29.74 1.05
C ASP A 103 -3.68 -28.89 1.73
N PHE A 104 -3.03 -28.04 0.94
CA PHE A 104 -2.02 -27.06 1.37
C PHE A 104 -2.25 -25.73 0.69
N VAL A 105 -1.58 -24.69 1.19
CA VAL A 105 -1.47 -23.37 0.57
C VAL A 105 -0.01 -22.93 0.47
N LEU A 106 0.31 -22.11 -0.53
CA LEU A 106 1.50 -21.27 -0.48
C LEU A 106 1.20 -20.06 0.39
N GLN A 107 2.07 -19.75 1.34
CA GLN A 107 1.85 -18.71 2.34
C GLN A 107 1.62 -17.32 1.71
N PRO A 108 0.43 -16.73 1.85
CA PRO A 108 0.23 -15.32 1.56
C PRO A 108 0.58 -14.44 2.78
N THR A 109 0.52 -15.04 3.96
CA THR A 109 0.79 -14.50 5.31
C THR A 109 0.90 -15.66 6.30
N SER A 110 1.24 -15.45 7.57
CA SER A 110 1.58 -16.54 8.50
C SER A 110 0.94 -16.44 9.88
N GLU A 111 -0.20 -15.75 10.03
CA GLU A 111 -0.91 -15.62 11.32
C GLU A 111 -1.22 -17.00 11.93
N GLU A 112 -1.73 -17.92 11.11
CA GLU A 112 -2.09 -19.26 11.55
C GLU A 112 -0.87 -20.06 12.03
N VAL A 113 0.20 -20.04 11.25
CA VAL A 113 1.42 -20.82 11.56
C VAL A 113 2.11 -20.28 12.82
N VAL A 114 2.24 -18.96 12.97
CA VAL A 114 2.87 -18.39 14.15
C VAL A 114 2.01 -18.57 15.40
N THR A 115 0.68 -18.56 15.27
CA THR A 115 -0.24 -18.86 16.37
C THR A 115 -0.14 -20.32 16.78
N ASP A 116 0.07 -21.23 15.83
CA ASP A 116 0.34 -22.65 16.13
C ASP A 116 1.65 -22.83 16.92
N ILE A 117 2.72 -22.13 16.53
CA ILE A 117 3.97 -22.08 17.29
C ILE A 117 3.71 -21.55 18.71
N ALA A 118 3.00 -20.43 18.82
CA ALA A 118 2.73 -19.81 20.12
C ALA A 118 1.92 -20.73 21.05
N ARG A 119 0.86 -21.41 20.55
CA ARG A 119 0.08 -22.33 21.36
C ARG A 119 0.87 -23.58 21.81
N GLN A 120 1.89 -23.95 21.06
CA GLN A 120 2.76 -25.07 21.42
C GLN A 120 3.86 -24.67 22.42
N GLU A 121 4.42 -23.47 22.31
CA GLU A 121 5.63 -23.06 23.02
C GLU A 121 5.37 -22.11 24.20
N ILE A 122 4.33 -21.25 24.11
CA ILE A 122 4.02 -20.28 25.18
C ILE A 122 3.02 -20.90 26.17
N LYS A 123 3.51 -21.25 27.36
CA LYS A 123 2.70 -21.92 28.41
C LYS A 123 2.48 -21.06 29.62
N SER A 124 3.29 -20.04 29.85
CA SER A 124 3.27 -19.23 31.06
C SER A 124 3.36 -17.74 30.74
N TRP A 125 2.68 -16.95 31.56
CA TRP A 125 2.76 -15.48 31.51
C TRP A 125 4.19 -14.93 31.58
N ARG A 126 5.14 -15.70 32.17
CA ARG A 126 6.56 -15.31 32.26
C ARG A 126 7.28 -15.26 30.93
N GLN A 127 6.74 -15.92 29.90
CA GLN A 127 7.29 -15.91 28.54
C GLN A 127 6.82 -14.70 27.70
N LEU A 128 5.89 -13.91 28.25
CA LEU A 128 5.26 -12.79 27.59
C LEU A 128 5.75 -11.43 28.12
N PRO A 129 5.82 -10.38 27.31
CA PRO A 129 5.50 -10.37 25.88
C PRO A 129 6.59 -10.99 25.01
N VAL A 130 6.24 -11.49 23.83
CA VAL A 130 7.18 -11.97 22.82
C VAL A 130 6.73 -11.50 21.43
N ASN A 131 7.71 -11.19 20.56
CA ASN A 131 7.46 -10.81 19.19
C ASN A 131 8.36 -11.66 18.27
N PHE A 132 7.76 -12.46 17.41
CA PHE A 132 8.47 -13.26 16.41
C PHE A 132 8.38 -12.57 15.05
N TYR A 133 9.48 -12.57 14.28
CA TYR A 133 9.46 -12.09 12.92
C TYR A 133 10.25 -13.00 11.97
N GLN A 134 9.91 -12.90 10.70
CA GLN A 134 10.69 -13.50 9.61
C GLN A 134 10.83 -12.53 8.44
N ILE A 135 11.82 -12.76 7.60
CA ILE A 135 11.90 -12.19 6.25
C ILE A 135 11.85 -13.38 5.28
N GLN A 136 10.73 -13.51 4.59
CA GLN A 136 10.43 -14.71 3.80
C GLN A 136 9.62 -14.35 2.55
N THR A 137 9.74 -15.17 1.53
CA THR A 137 8.90 -15.12 0.33
C THR A 137 7.45 -15.40 0.68
N LYS A 138 6.55 -14.59 0.12
CA LYS A 138 5.11 -14.76 0.12
C LYS A 138 4.61 -14.99 -1.29
N PHE A 139 3.49 -15.67 -1.40
CA PHE A 139 2.82 -15.85 -2.67
C PHE A 139 1.33 -15.49 -2.54
N ARG A 140 0.87 -14.56 -3.39
CA ARG A 140 -0.55 -14.23 -3.55
C ARG A 140 -0.93 -14.40 -5.00
N ASP A 141 -1.97 -15.18 -5.27
CA ASP A 141 -2.43 -15.43 -6.65
C ASP A 141 -3.21 -14.23 -7.19
N GLU A 142 -2.51 -13.09 -7.23
CA GLU A 142 -3.02 -11.80 -7.68
C GLU A 142 -3.58 -11.92 -9.11
N ARG A 143 -4.83 -11.52 -9.29
CA ARG A 143 -5.53 -11.62 -10.58
C ARG A 143 -4.89 -10.73 -11.66
N ARG A 144 -4.40 -9.55 -11.27
CA ARG A 144 -3.82 -8.55 -12.18
C ARG A 144 -2.50 -8.03 -11.62
N PRO A 145 -1.44 -8.84 -11.63
CA PRO A 145 -0.13 -8.37 -11.22
C PRO A 145 0.35 -7.27 -12.18
N ARG A 146 0.88 -6.19 -11.64
CA ARG A 146 1.33 -5.02 -12.42
C ARG A 146 2.42 -4.26 -11.70
N PHE A 147 3.02 -3.28 -12.37
CA PHE A 147 4.03 -2.38 -11.82
C PHE A 147 5.28 -3.09 -11.26
N GLY A 148 5.73 -4.17 -11.93
CA GLY A 148 6.93 -4.88 -11.55
C GLY A 148 6.84 -5.50 -10.16
N VAL A 149 7.78 -5.14 -9.29
CA VAL A 149 7.86 -5.64 -7.90
C VAL A 149 6.88 -4.94 -6.94
N MET A 150 6.15 -3.94 -7.41
CA MET A 150 5.19 -3.20 -6.58
C MET A 150 3.94 -4.04 -6.25
N ARG A 151 3.43 -4.79 -7.25
CA ARG A 151 2.28 -5.68 -7.12
C ARG A 151 2.53 -6.99 -7.83
N GLY A 152 3.50 -7.73 -7.32
CA GLY A 152 3.86 -9.08 -7.79
C GLY A 152 3.05 -10.16 -7.10
N ARG A 153 3.13 -11.40 -7.65
CA ARG A 153 2.56 -12.61 -7.06
C ARG A 153 3.52 -13.26 -6.06
N ASP A 154 4.79 -13.27 -6.40
CA ASP A 154 5.92 -13.74 -5.59
C ASP A 154 6.72 -12.52 -5.11
N PHE A 155 6.87 -12.35 -3.80
CA PHE A 155 7.51 -11.18 -3.21
C PHE A 155 8.09 -11.48 -1.83
N VAL A 156 9.08 -10.68 -1.41
CA VAL A 156 9.71 -10.79 -0.10
C VAL A 156 9.03 -9.83 0.87
N MET A 157 8.63 -10.36 2.02
CA MET A 157 8.00 -9.60 3.10
C MET A 157 8.73 -9.87 4.42
N LYS A 158 8.89 -8.83 5.24
CA LYS A 158 9.09 -9.00 6.68
C LYS A 158 7.70 -9.03 7.32
N ASP A 159 7.39 -10.10 7.99
CA ASP A 159 6.19 -10.22 8.81
C ASP A 159 6.56 -10.56 10.25
N ALA A 160 5.97 -9.81 11.18
CA ALA A 160 6.18 -9.96 12.61
C ALA A 160 4.84 -10.11 13.34
N TYR A 161 4.88 -10.79 14.46
CA TYR A 161 3.69 -11.16 15.25
C TYR A 161 4.02 -11.06 16.74
N SER A 162 3.30 -10.18 17.44
CA SER A 162 3.43 -10.06 18.88
C SER A 162 2.38 -10.91 19.61
N PHE A 163 2.77 -11.41 20.77
CA PHE A 163 1.92 -12.13 21.70
C PHE A 163 2.06 -11.49 23.07
N ASP A 164 0.92 -11.10 23.64
CA ASP A 164 0.83 -10.32 24.86
C ASP A 164 -0.20 -10.89 25.81
N ARG A 165 -0.13 -10.48 27.09
CA ARG A 165 -1.01 -10.97 28.16
C ARG A 165 -2.38 -10.31 28.13
N SER A 166 -2.46 -9.08 27.70
CA SER A 166 -3.68 -8.27 27.70
C SER A 166 -3.77 -7.38 26.49
N ALA A 167 -4.95 -6.84 26.21
CA ALA A 167 -5.15 -5.84 25.17
C ALA A 167 -4.31 -4.56 25.42
N GLU A 168 -4.11 -4.19 26.70
CA GLU A 168 -3.25 -3.05 27.06
C GLU A 168 -1.79 -3.33 26.70
N ASP A 169 -1.26 -4.51 27.03
CA ASP A 169 0.12 -4.88 26.68
C ASP A 169 0.30 -5.03 25.16
N ALA A 170 -0.69 -5.58 24.46
CA ALA A 170 -0.71 -5.63 22.99
C ALA A 170 -0.70 -4.22 22.36
N GLY A 171 -1.36 -3.25 23.00
CA GLY A 171 -1.27 -1.85 22.62
C GLY A 171 0.16 -1.30 22.73
N LYS A 172 0.90 -1.64 23.79
CA LYS A 172 2.31 -1.25 23.96
C LYS A 172 3.21 -1.90 22.89
N SER A 173 2.96 -3.17 22.58
CA SER A 173 3.66 -3.87 21.49
C SER A 173 3.39 -3.22 20.13
N TYR A 174 2.14 -2.81 19.88
CA TYR A 174 1.75 -2.09 18.67
C TYR A 174 2.51 -0.76 18.53
N GLU A 175 2.53 0.08 19.56
CA GLU A 175 3.25 1.37 19.51
C GLU A 175 4.76 1.16 19.32
N LYS A 176 5.34 0.17 19.97
CA LYS A 176 6.77 -0.18 19.81
C LYS A 176 7.11 -0.57 18.37
N MET A 177 6.23 -1.31 17.70
CA MET A 177 6.39 -1.68 16.29
C MET A 177 6.18 -0.48 15.37
N PHE A 178 5.20 0.36 15.66
CA PHE A 178 4.99 1.62 14.94
C PHE A 178 6.24 2.49 14.94
N GLU A 179 6.85 2.71 16.12
CA GLU A 179 8.11 3.45 16.24
C GLU A 179 9.28 2.79 15.50
N ALA A 180 9.37 1.45 15.54
CA ALA A 180 10.39 0.72 14.79
C ALA A 180 10.24 0.92 13.28
N TYR A 181 9.01 0.95 12.76
CA TYR A 181 8.72 1.24 11.35
C TYR A 181 9.13 2.66 10.96
N CYS A 182 8.83 3.66 11.79
CA CYS A 182 9.31 5.02 11.56
C CYS A 182 10.83 5.04 11.39
N ARG A 183 11.58 4.41 12.31
CA ARG A 183 13.04 4.35 12.21
C ARG A 183 13.53 3.60 10.97
N ILE A 184 12.85 2.53 10.56
CA ILE A 184 13.18 1.79 9.33
C ILE A 184 13.08 2.71 8.12
N PHE A 185 11.94 3.39 7.95
CA PHE A 185 11.70 4.22 6.77
C PHE A 185 12.56 5.49 6.77
N ASP A 186 12.84 6.07 7.93
CA ASP A 186 13.81 7.18 8.09
C ASP A 186 15.21 6.74 7.65
N ARG A 187 15.68 5.57 8.09
CA ARG A 187 16.99 5.02 7.71
C ARG A 187 17.06 4.64 6.23
N LEU A 188 15.95 4.29 5.63
CA LEU A 188 15.83 4.05 4.18
C LEU A 188 15.81 5.37 3.38
N GLY A 189 15.68 6.52 4.04
CA GLY A 189 15.64 7.83 3.40
C GLY A 189 14.35 8.11 2.64
N LEU A 190 13.23 7.50 3.06
CA LEU A 190 11.94 7.62 2.38
C LEU A 190 11.08 8.73 3.00
N VAL A 191 10.35 9.44 2.15
CA VAL A 191 9.29 10.37 2.56
C VAL A 191 7.98 9.59 2.63
N TYR A 192 7.40 9.48 3.80
CA TYR A 192 6.22 8.65 4.04
C TYR A 192 5.21 9.33 4.98
N ARG A 193 4.00 8.79 5.01
CA ARG A 193 2.97 9.10 6.02
C ARG A 193 2.43 7.81 6.61
N ALA A 194 2.24 7.82 7.94
CA ALA A 194 1.45 6.80 8.61
C ALA A 194 -0.02 7.23 8.59
N VAL A 195 -0.90 6.40 8.07
CA VAL A 195 -2.33 6.70 7.90
C VAL A 195 -3.20 5.63 8.54
N ARG A 196 -4.37 6.01 9.04
CA ARG A 196 -5.38 5.04 9.48
C ARG A 196 -5.87 4.24 8.28
N ALA A 197 -6.02 2.94 8.45
CA ALA A 197 -6.40 2.03 7.38
C ALA A 197 -7.41 0.98 7.84
N ASP A 198 -8.15 0.41 6.88
CA ASP A 198 -9.00 -0.74 7.15
C ASP A 198 -8.15 -2.00 7.36
N SER A 199 -8.57 -2.87 8.26
CA SER A 199 -7.83 -4.09 8.56
C SER A 199 -8.09 -5.25 7.59
N GLY A 200 -9.05 -5.12 6.69
CA GLY A 200 -9.36 -6.07 5.63
C GLY A 200 -9.49 -7.52 6.08
N SER A 201 -8.97 -8.44 5.27
CA SER A 201 -9.00 -9.88 5.55
C SER A 201 -8.12 -10.31 6.74
N ILE A 202 -7.12 -9.50 7.11
CA ILE A 202 -6.29 -9.73 8.30
C ILE A 202 -7.16 -9.54 9.55
N GLY A 203 -7.95 -8.45 9.58
CA GLY A 203 -8.88 -8.10 10.66
C GLY A 203 -8.18 -7.46 11.87
N GLY A 204 -8.91 -7.37 12.95
CA GLY A 204 -8.51 -6.63 14.14
C GLY A 204 -9.32 -5.35 14.32
N SER A 205 -9.04 -4.61 15.39
CA SER A 205 -9.81 -3.41 15.77
C SER A 205 -9.12 -2.09 15.43
N ARG A 206 -7.83 -2.13 15.11
CA ARG A 206 -7.02 -0.95 14.76
C ARG A 206 -5.93 -1.33 13.78
N SER A 207 -5.72 -0.51 12.74
CA SER A 207 -4.57 -0.65 11.87
C SER A 207 -4.08 0.68 11.31
N GLN A 208 -2.80 0.74 10.94
CA GLN A 208 -2.18 1.88 10.29
C GLN A 208 -1.23 1.41 9.20
N GLU A 209 -1.32 2.05 8.05
CA GLU A 209 -0.44 1.86 6.91
C GLU A 209 0.66 2.92 6.88
N PHE A 210 1.82 2.53 6.41
CA PHE A 210 2.91 3.43 6.07
C PHE A 210 2.95 3.58 4.55
N GLN A 211 2.62 4.78 4.09
CA GLN A 211 2.48 5.13 2.69
C GLN A 211 3.66 5.99 2.24
N VAL A 212 4.48 5.47 1.33
CA VAL A 212 5.52 6.24 0.66
C VAL A 212 4.87 7.16 -0.36
N ILE A 213 5.16 8.45 -0.27
CA ILE A 213 4.52 9.46 -1.13
C ILE A 213 5.10 9.39 -2.53
N ALA A 214 4.24 9.08 -3.52
CA ALA A 214 4.61 9.01 -4.93
C ALA A 214 3.37 9.18 -5.82
N ASP A 215 3.49 9.94 -6.90
CA ASP A 215 2.37 10.20 -7.84
C ASP A 215 1.86 8.93 -8.54
N THR A 216 2.72 7.93 -8.66
CA THR A 216 2.39 6.60 -9.21
C THR A 216 1.78 5.65 -8.19
N GLY A 217 1.58 6.09 -6.95
CA GLY A 217 0.96 5.29 -5.89
C GLY A 217 -0.46 4.85 -6.26
N GLU A 218 -0.83 3.63 -5.88
CA GLU A 218 -2.17 3.09 -6.11
C GLU A 218 -3.19 3.65 -5.12
N ASP A 219 -2.76 3.89 -3.87
CA ASP A 219 -3.62 4.36 -2.80
C ASP A 219 -3.78 5.87 -2.84
N LEU A 220 -4.98 6.32 -2.49
CA LEU A 220 -5.26 7.72 -2.25
C LEU A 220 -5.34 7.94 -0.75
N ILE A 221 -4.43 8.75 -0.22
CA ILE A 221 -4.39 9.11 1.19
C ILE A 221 -4.86 10.54 1.40
N VAL A 222 -5.54 10.74 2.51
CA VAL A 222 -6.14 12.00 2.92
C VAL A 222 -5.46 12.49 4.19
N PHE A 223 -5.10 13.76 4.24
CA PHE A 223 -4.44 14.33 5.42
C PHE A 223 -4.81 15.79 5.61
N CYS A 224 -4.70 16.26 6.84
CA CYS A 224 -4.82 17.67 7.17
C CYS A 224 -3.42 18.28 7.38
N PRO A 225 -3.00 19.30 6.60
CA PRO A 225 -1.69 19.94 6.80
C PRO A 225 -1.52 20.59 8.17
N ASP A 226 -2.61 20.98 8.81
CA ASP A 226 -2.61 21.75 10.06
C ASP A 226 -2.77 20.86 11.31
N SER A 227 -2.78 19.51 11.13
CA SER A 227 -2.92 18.55 12.23
C SER A 227 -2.26 17.20 11.90
N GLU A 228 -2.31 16.28 12.87
CA GLU A 228 -1.85 14.89 12.71
C GLU A 228 -2.87 13.96 12.01
N TYR A 229 -4.01 14.50 11.56
CA TYR A 229 -5.02 13.68 10.89
C TYR A 229 -4.52 13.19 9.55
N ALA A 230 -4.47 11.87 9.39
CA ALA A 230 -4.20 11.20 8.12
C ALA A 230 -4.91 9.83 8.08
N ALA A 231 -5.53 9.51 6.94
CA ALA A 231 -6.24 8.26 6.72
C ALA A 231 -6.15 7.83 5.25
N ASN A 232 -6.25 6.51 5.00
CA ASN A 232 -6.60 6.03 3.67
C ASN A 232 -8.00 6.53 3.33
N ILE A 233 -8.26 6.88 2.06
CA ILE A 233 -9.56 7.41 1.63
C ILE A 233 -10.72 6.50 2.01
N GLU A 234 -10.49 5.21 2.07
CA GLU A 234 -11.48 4.20 2.46
C GLU A 234 -12.00 4.37 3.89
N LEU A 235 -11.17 4.93 4.79
CA LEU A 235 -11.51 5.19 6.18
C LEU A 235 -11.70 6.66 6.52
N ALA A 236 -11.33 7.58 5.64
CA ALA A 236 -11.42 9.00 5.92
C ALA A 236 -12.87 9.41 6.21
N GLU A 237 -13.10 9.94 7.41
CA GLU A 237 -14.43 10.39 7.86
C GLU A 237 -14.87 11.62 7.07
N ALA A 238 -16.04 11.56 6.46
CA ALA A 238 -16.60 12.65 5.69
C ALA A 238 -17.54 13.50 6.55
N PRO A 239 -17.30 14.81 6.65
CA PRO A 239 -18.17 15.70 7.42
C PRO A 239 -19.54 15.83 6.76
N CYS A 240 -20.57 16.07 7.57
CA CYS A 240 -21.85 16.57 7.08
C CYS A 240 -21.66 18.02 6.63
N LEU A 241 -21.94 18.29 5.35
CA LEU A 241 -21.73 19.63 4.77
C LEU A 241 -22.91 20.58 4.99
N ILE A 242 -24.02 20.09 5.53
CA ILE A 242 -25.23 20.83 5.81
C ILE A 242 -25.66 20.54 7.25
N GLU A 243 -25.40 21.47 8.16
CA GLU A 243 -25.68 21.28 9.60
C GLU A 243 -27.16 21.12 9.91
N LYS A 244 -28.01 21.87 9.18
CA LYS A 244 -29.45 21.88 9.41
C LYS A 244 -30.20 21.91 8.08
N ARG A 245 -31.21 21.07 7.96
CA ARG A 245 -32.14 21.06 6.82
C ARG A 245 -32.85 22.41 6.70
N ALA A 246 -32.77 23.04 5.53
CA ALA A 246 -33.49 24.27 5.23
C ALA A 246 -34.98 23.98 5.01
N GLU A 247 -35.82 25.01 5.15
CA GLU A 247 -37.24 24.91 4.82
C GLU A 247 -37.41 24.71 3.29
N ALA A 248 -38.40 23.91 2.91
CA ALA A 248 -38.77 23.69 1.53
C ALA A 248 -39.27 24.98 0.86
N THR A 249 -38.65 25.38 -0.23
CA THR A 249 -39.03 26.59 -0.99
C THR A 249 -39.58 26.27 -2.38
N GLU A 250 -39.24 25.12 -2.94
CA GLU A 250 -39.71 24.67 -4.25
C GLU A 250 -40.89 23.68 -4.12
N THR A 251 -41.80 23.73 -5.09
CA THR A 251 -42.81 22.68 -5.26
C THR A 251 -42.23 21.52 -6.01
N ILE A 252 -42.68 20.31 -5.68
CA ILE A 252 -42.26 19.11 -6.41
C ILE A 252 -42.76 19.19 -7.85
N GLU A 253 -41.87 18.92 -8.80
CA GLU A 253 -42.19 18.92 -10.23
C GLU A 253 -41.43 17.83 -10.99
N LYS A 254 -42.14 17.02 -11.77
CA LYS A 254 -41.56 16.07 -12.70
C LYS A 254 -41.22 16.80 -14.01
N VAL A 255 -39.95 16.71 -14.39
CA VAL A 255 -39.39 17.43 -15.55
C VAL A 255 -38.82 16.45 -16.58
N PRO A 256 -39.03 16.71 -17.89
CA PRO A 256 -38.45 15.86 -18.94
C PRO A 256 -36.94 16.11 -19.05
N THR A 257 -36.19 15.02 -19.06
CA THR A 257 -34.72 15.02 -19.15
C THR A 257 -34.25 13.91 -20.10
N PRO A 258 -34.67 13.89 -21.36
CA PRO A 258 -34.41 12.81 -22.29
C PRO A 258 -32.91 12.68 -22.58
N GLY A 259 -32.37 11.45 -22.45
CA GLY A 259 -30.95 11.17 -22.67
C GLY A 259 -30.01 11.75 -21.59
N ARG A 260 -30.54 12.16 -20.44
CA ARG A 260 -29.75 12.69 -19.31
C ARG A 260 -29.78 11.69 -18.16
N ASP A 261 -28.84 10.77 -18.14
CA ASP A 261 -28.72 9.67 -17.17
C ASP A 261 -27.68 9.92 -16.08
N LYS A 262 -26.97 11.07 -16.15
CA LYS A 262 -25.96 11.49 -15.17
C LYS A 262 -26.34 12.79 -14.51
N CYS A 263 -26.03 12.92 -13.21
CA CYS A 263 -26.34 14.12 -12.44
C CYS A 263 -25.85 15.40 -13.10
N GLU A 264 -24.63 15.41 -13.65
CA GLU A 264 -24.03 16.57 -14.34
C GLU A 264 -24.89 17.03 -15.53
N LEU A 265 -25.37 16.09 -16.34
CA LEU A 265 -26.21 16.38 -17.50
C LEU A 265 -27.59 16.87 -17.12
N VAL A 266 -28.14 16.34 -16.03
CA VAL A 266 -29.45 16.75 -15.50
C VAL A 266 -29.42 18.18 -14.98
N VAL A 267 -28.42 18.50 -14.12
CA VAL A 267 -28.32 19.84 -13.52
C VAL A 267 -27.95 20.90 -14.56
N GLU A 268 -27.15 20.55 -15.57
CA GLU A 268 -26.86 21.43 -16.72
C GLU A 268 -28.17 21.82 -17.44
N LEU A 269 -29.03 20.82 -17.77
CA LEU A 269 -30.31 21.06 -18.41
C LEU A 269 -31.25 21.94 -17.57
N LEU A 270 -31.26 21.71 -16.25
CA LEU A 270 -32.15 22.42 -15.31
C LEU A 270 -31.53 23.73 -14.79
N ASN A 271 -30.33 24.10 -15.22
CA ASN A 271 -29.58 25.27 -14.76
C ASN A 271 -29.47 25.34 -13.23
N LYS A 272 -29.09 24.23 -12.62
CA LYS A 272 -28.88 24.06 -11.18
C LYS A 272 -27.44 23.62 -10.88
N PRO A 273 -26.92 23.87 -9.68
CA PRO A 273 -25.62 23.35 -9.30
C PRO A 273 -25.67 21.82 -9.09
N LEU A 274 -24.55 21.14 -9.33
CA LEU A 274 -24.44 19.68 -9.13
C LEU A 274 -24.77 19.26 -7.70
N THR A 275 -24.49 20.12 -6.73
CA THR A 275 -24.81 19.95 -5.31
C THR A 275 -26.32 19.93 -5.00
N ALA A 276 -27.18 20.33 -5.95
CA ALA A 276 -28.62 20.23 -5.81
C ALA A 276 -29.19 18.86 -6.20
N SER A 277 -28.38 18.01 -6.84
CA SER A 277 -28.82 16.69 -7.26
C SER A 277 -28.41 15.59 -6.26
N VAL A 278 -29.19 14.51 -6.25
CA VAL A 278 -28.93 13.31 -5.47
C VAL A 278 -28.93 12.11 -6.42
N LYS A 279 -27.85 11.34 -6.37
CA LYS A 279 -27.72 10.09 -7.12
C LYS A 279 -28.20 8.91 -6.30
N SER A 280 -28.84 7.99 -6.96
CA SER A 280 -29.36 6.73 -6.42
C SER A 280 -28.46 5.57 -6.82
N ILE A 281 -27.94 4.84 -5.85
CA ILE A 281 -27.13 3.64 -6.04
C ILE A 281 -27.90 2.46 -5.44
N VAL A 282 -28.13 1.43 -6.24
CA VAL A 282 -28.91 0.27 -5.83
C VAL A 282 -27.98 -0.91 -5.55
N LEU A 283 -28.01 -1.37 -4.32
CA LEU A 283 -27.26 -2.56 -3.88
C LEU A 283 -28.22 -3.70 -3.60
N ALA A 284 -27.72 -4.92 -3.79
CA ALA A 284 -28.43 -6.16 -3.55
C ALA A 284 -27.66 -7.01 -2.52
N VAL A 285 -28.37 -7.49 -1.51
CA VAL A 285 -27.87 -8.45 -0.53
C VAL A 285 -28.50 -9.81 -0.82
N ASP A 286 -27.69 -10.74 -1.27
CA ASP A 286 -28.16 -12.09 -1.59
C ASP A 286 -28.65 -12.81 -0.34
N GLN A 287 -29.81 -13.45 -0.43
CA GLN A 287 -30.44 -14.16 0.67
C GLN A 287 -30.59 -15.65 0.35
N GLN A 288 -30.58 -16.47 1.39
CA GLN A 288 -30.81 -17.91 1.32
C GLN A 288 -31.79 -18.33 2.40
N ASP A 289 -32.58 -19.35 2.11
CA ASP A 289 -33.44 -20.01 3.11
C ASP A 289 -32.59 -20.90 4.07
N GLU A 290 -33.23 -21.46 5.09
CA GLU A 290 -32.57 -22.36 6.06
C GLU A 290 -31.95 -23.62 5.41
N LYS A 291 -32.31 -23.92 4.16
CA LYS A 291 -31.79 -25.07 3.40
C LYS A 291 -30.69 -24.66 2.41
N GLY A 292 -30.33 -23.36 2.37
CA GLY A 292 -29.32 -22.83 1.45
C GLY A 292 -29.83 -22.53 0.04
N ASN A 293 -31.16 -22.59 -0.22
CA ASN A 293 -31.71 -22.21 -1.52
C ASN A 293 -31.73 -20.68 -1.65
N PRO A 294 -31.42 -20.14 -2.85
CA PRO A 294 -31.45 -18.71 -3.11
C PRO A 294 -32.87 -18.14 -2.96
N LEU A 295 -32.97 -17.05 -2.22
CA LEU A 295 -34.17 -16.20 -2.12
C LEU A 295 -33.95 -14.91 -2.92
N PRO A 296 -35.02 -14.14 -3.22
CA PRO A 296 -34.89 -12.83 -3.81
C PRO A 296 -33.94 -11.94 -2.96
N ALA A 297 -33.03 -11.25 -3.62
CA ALA A 297 -32.09 -10.37 -2.92
C ALA A 297 -32.82 -9.23 -2.24
N LYS A 298 -32.38 -8.83 -1.04
CA LYS A 298 -32.84 -7.62 -0.37
C LYS A 298 -32.25 -6.40 -1.07
N ILE A 299 -33.12 -5.47 -1.50
CA ILE A 299 -32.69 -4.25 -2.20
C ILE A 299 -32.46 -3.11 -1.18
N VAL A 300 -31.33 -2.43 -1.32
CA VAL A 300 -30.94 -1.27 -0.52
C VAL A 300 -30.62 -0.12 -1.46
N LEU A 301 -31.30 1.01 -1.26
CA LEU A 301 -31.10 2.24 -2.03
C LEU A 301 -30.20 3.19 -1.25
N LEU A 302 -29.01 3.46 -1.76
CA LEU A 302 -28.09 4.44 -1.21
C LEU A 302 -28.24 5.77 -1.93
N LEU A 303 -28.31 6.87 -1.17
CA LEU A 303 -28.48 8.21 -1.69
C LEU A 303 -27.27 9.08 -1.35
N LEU A 304 -26.61 9.59 -2.39
CA LEU A 304 -25.44 10.45 -2.32
C LEU A 304 -25.69 11.77 -3.04
N ARG A 305 -25.11 12.87 -2.58
CA ARG A 305 -25.13 14.12 -3.32
C ARG A 305 -24.44 13.94 -4.68
N GLY A 306 -24.92 14.61 -5.72
CA GLY A 306 -24.49 14.37 -7.11
C GLY A 306 -22.99 14.49 -7.37
N ASP A 307 -22.29 15.34 -6.63
CA ASP A 307 -20.83 15.53 -6.71
C ASP A 307 -20.01 14.54 -5.86
N HIS A 308 -20.66 13.67 -5.07
CA HIS A 308 -20.00 12.69 -4.21
C HIS A 308 -19.95 11.29 -4.83
N THR A 309 -19.02 10.46 -4.34
CA THR A 309 -18.89 9.04 -4.72
C THR A 309 -19.07 8.13 -3.52
N LEU A 310 -19.59 6.93 -3.77
CA LEU A 310 -19.77 5.91 -2.74
C LEU A 310 -18.41 5.44 -2.21
N ASN A 311 -18.35 5.28 -0.90
CA ASN A 311 -17.28 4.54 -0.23
C ASN A 311 -17.81 3.15 0.15
N GLU A 312 -17.40 2.14 -0.60
CA GLU A 312 -17.89 0.76 -0.43
C GLU A 312 -17.47 0.17 0.93
N VAL A 313 -16.27 0.50 1.42
CA VAL A 313 -15.77 0.03 2.73
C VAL A 313 -16.62 0.57 3.89
N LYS A 314 -17.08 1.83 3.80
CA LYS A 314 -18.04 2.37 4.78
C LYS A 314 -19.41 1.74 4.65
N ALA A 315 -19.86 1.50 3.41
CA ALA A 315 -21.16 0.87 3.15
C ALA A 315 -21.22 -0.56 3.73
N GLU A 316 -20.16 -1.36 3.61
CA GLU A 316 -20.07 -2.72 4.18
C GLU A 316 -20.31 -2.77 5.70
N LYS A 317 -20.03 -1.69 6.41
CA LYS A 317 -20.22 -1.59 7.86
C LYS A 317 -21.67 -1.35 8.29
N LEU A 318 -22.56 -1.05 7.33
CA LEU A 318 -23.97 -0.84 7.60
C LEU A 318 -24.67 -2.17 7.91
N GLU A 319 -25.51 -2.21 8.94
CA GLU A 319 -26.26 -3.42 9.30
C GLU A 319 -27.13 -3.94 8.15
N ALA A 320 -27.66 -3.03 7.31
CA ALA A 320 -28.47 -3.39 6.13
C ALA A 320 -27.69 -4.14 5.05
N LEU A 321 -26.36 -4.03 5.04
CA LEU A 321 -25.43 -4.62 4.06
C LEU A 321 -24.51 -5.68 4.68
N LYS A 322 -24.69 -5.96 5.95
CA LYS A 322 -23.90 -6.94 6.70
C LYS A 322 -24.06 -8.34 6.10
N GLY A 323 -22.95 -8.98 5.84
CA GLY A 323 -22.92 -10.30 5.16
C GLY A 323 -22.49 -10.24 3.70
N GLY A 324 -22.23 -9.03 3.19
CA GLY A 324 -21.80 -8.75 1.83
C GLY A 324 -22.93 -8.21 0.94
N PHE A 325 -22.53 -7.44 -0.05
CA PHE A 325 -23.44 -6.88 -1.05
C PHE A 325 -22.79 -6.93 -2.44
N ARG A 326 -23.61 -6.75 -3.43
CA ARG A 326 -23.22 -6.47 -4.82
C ARG A 326 -24.08 -5.33 -5.38
N PHE A 327 -23.63 -4.73 -6.47
CA PHE A 327 -24.53 -3.86 -7.23
C PHE A 327 -25.69 -4.66 -7.77
N ALA A 328 -26.90 -4.10 -7.71
CA ALA A 328 -28.08 -4.74 -8.24
C ALA A 328 -27.97 -4.88 -9.76
N THR A 329 -28.48 -5.96 -10.30
CA THR A 329 -28.58 -6.18 -11.74
C THR A 329 -29.66 -5.28 -12.36
N ASP A 330 -29.56 -4.98 -13.65
CA ASP A 330 -30.56 -4.19 -14.37
C ASP A 330 -31.98 -4.74 -14.20
N LYS A 331 -32.11 -6.07 -14.18
CA LYS A 331 -33.39 -6.73 -13.95
C LYS A 331 -33.95 -6.50 -12.55
N GLU A 332 -33.13 -6.62 -11.52
CA GLU A 332 -33.54 -6.32 -10.12
C GLU A 332 -33.96 -4.86 -9.97
N ILE A 333 -33.26 -3.95 -10.65
CA ILE A 333 -33.57 -2.53 -10.69
C ILE A 333 -34.90 -2.30 -11.38
N GLU A 334 -35.10 -2.88 -12.58
CA GLU A 334 -36.36 -2.75 -13.34
C GLU A 334 -37.55 -3.34 -12.57
N ASP A 335 -37.37 -4.53 -11.98
CA ASP A 335 -38.42 -5.21 -11.20
C ASP A 335 -38.80 -4.40 -9.94
N THR A 336 -37.85 -3.66 -9.33
CA THR A 336 -38.09 -2.91 -8.09
C THR A 336 -38.57 -1.49 -8.33
N PHE A 337 -37.98 -0.77 -9.30
CA PHE A 337 -38.20 0.66 -9.52
C PHE A 337 -39.04 0.95 -10.78
N GLY A 338 -39.22 -0.02 -11.67
CA GLY A 338 -39.94 0.17 -12.94
C GLY A 338 -39.15 0.97 -13.99
N SER A 339 -37.86 1.21 -13.79
CA SER A 339 -37.01 2.02 -14.65
C SER A 339 -35.59 1.49 -14.74
N LYS A 340 -34.83 1.98 -15.70
CA LYS A 340 -33.42 1.67 -15.89
C LYS A 340 -32.50 2.53 -15.02
N PRO A 341 -31.25 2.12 -14.77
CA PRO A 341 -30.22 2.96 -14.17
C PRO A 341 -30.12 4.33 -14.87
N GLY A 342 -29.85 5.39 -14.09
CA GLY A 342 -29.76 6.76 -14.56
C GLY A 342 -31.01 7.62 -14.32
N TYR A 343 -32.17 6.98 -14.07
CA TYR A 343 -33.44 7.68 -13.81
C TYR A 343 -34.08 7.29 -12.47
N LEU A 344 -33.29 6.69 -11.57
CA LEU A 344 -33.76 6.16 -10.30
C LEU A 344 -33.83 7.24 -9.22
N GLY A 345 -34.85 7.15 -8.38
CA GLY A 345 -35.03 8.05 -7.23
C GLY A 345 -35.83 7.41 -6.10
N PRO A 346 -35.82 8.01 -4.91
CA PRO A 346 -36.48 7.49 -3.71
C PRO A 346 -37.99 7.75 -3.64
N VAL A 347 -38.53 8.54 -4.57
CA VAL A 347 -39.96 8.92 -4.54
C VAL A 347 -40.84 7.81 -5.10
N GLY A 348 -41.84 7.37 -4.32
CA GLY A 348 -42.83 6.38 -4.76
C GLY A 348 -42.31 4.93 -4.84
N ILE A 349 -41.20 4.61 -4.23
CA ILE A 349 -40.60 3.25 -4.24
C ILE A 349 -41.30 2.29 -3.26
N PRO A 350 -41.15 0.97 -3.43
CA PRO A 350 -41.68 -0.03 -2.49
C PRO A 350 -41.21 0.20 -1.04
N LYS A 351 -42.07 -0.11 -0.09
CA LYS A 351 -41.81 0.14 1.34
C LYS A 351 -40.73 -0.76 1.94
N ASP A 352 -40.52 -1.92 1.33
CA ASP A 352 -39.52 -2.93 1.73
C ASP A 352 -38.10 -2.59 1.25
N VAL A 353 -37.94 -1.61 0.35
CA VAL A 353 -36.63 -1.09 -0.03
C VAL A 353 -36.08 -0.25 1.12
N THR A 354 -34.93 -0.63 1.65
CA THR A 354 -34.24 0.14 2.69
C THR A 354 -33.56 1.37 2.07
N ILE A 355 -33.89 2.57 2.55
CA ILE A 355 -33.26 3.83 2.13
C ILE A 355 -32.15 4.20 3.10
N VAL A 356 -30.92 4.30 2.59
CA VAL A 356 -29.77 4.82 3.31
C VAL A 356 -29.37 6.16 2.69
N ALA A 357 -29.41 7.22 3.46
CA ALA A 357 -28.96 8.54 3.01
C ALA A 357 -27.59 8.90 3.61
N ASP A 358 -26.69 9.44 2.78
CA ASP A 358 -25.50 10.11 3.29
C ASP A 358 -25.91 11.24 4.24
N THR A 359 -25.08 11.52 5.25
CA THR A 359 -25.35 12.55 6.26
C THR A 359 -25.69 13.92 5.66
N THR A 360 -25.02 14.29 4.56
CA THR A 360 -25.30 15.54 3.83
C THR A 360 -26.66 15.48 3.14
N VAL A 361 -26.97 14.36 2.47
CA VAL A 361 -28.26 14.18 1.75
C VAL A 361 -29.45 14.19 2.69
N ALA A 362 -29.32 13.62 3.88
CA ALA A 362 -30.38 13.66 4.90
C ALA A 362 -30.77 15.09 5.32
N ASN A 363 -29.86 16.04 5.15
CA ASN A 363 -30.08 17.46 5.47
C ASN A 363 -30.33 18.35 4.24
N MET A 364 -30.44 17.79 3.04
CA MET A 364 -30.79 18.54 1.84
C MET A 364 -32.28 18.87 1.78
N SER A 365 -32.59 19.99 1.11
CA SER A 365 -33.95 20.44 0.76
C SER A 365 -34.00 20.79 -0.71
N ASP A 366 -35.19 20.73 -1.32
CA ASP A 366 -35.44 21.09 -2.72
C ASP A 366 -34.51 20.40 -3.74
N PHE A 367 -34.18 19.11 -3.49
CA PHE A 367 -33.19 18.38 -4.29
C PHE A 367 -33.80 17.71 -5.54
N ILE A 368 -32.92 17.31 -6.46
CA ILE A 368 -33.28 16.68 -7.74
C ILE A 368 -32.94 15.21 -7.66
N VAL A 369 -33.87 14.33 -8.08
CA VAL A 369 -33.72 12.88 -8.13
C VAL A 369 -34.28 12.32 -9.43
N GLY A 370 -33.98 11.07 -9.78
CA GLY A 370 -34.66 10.35 -10.85
C GLY A 370 -36.15 10.14 -10.54
N ALA A 371 -36.96 10.09 -11.59
CA ALA A 371 -38.42 9.95 -11.47
C ALA A 371 -38.89 8.48 -11.48
N ASN A 372 -38.00 7.51 -11.48
CA ASN A 372 -38.27 6.08 -11.74
C ASN A 372 -39.01 5.88 -13.07
N GLU A 373 -38.73 6.74 -14.04
CA GLU A 373 -39.25 6.69 -15.41
C GLU A 373 -38.18 7.20 -16.37
N GLU A 374 -37.90 6.44 -17.42
CA GLU A 374 -36.88 6.77 -18.41
C GLU A 374 -37.17 8.15 -19.04
N GLY A 375 -36.15 9.03 -19.07
CA GLY A 375 -36.25 10.37 -19.61
C GLY A 375 -36.86 11.41 -18.68
N TYR A 376 -37.06 11.11 -17.41
CA TYR A 376 -37.62 12.06 -16.44
C TYR A 376 -36.87 12.10 -15.11
N HIS A 377 -36.81 13.31 -14.54
CA HIS A 377 -36.35 13.56 -13.16
C HIS A 377 -37.43 14.36 -12.40
N ILE A 378 -37.27 14.42 -11.07
CA ILE A 378 -38.13 15.21 -10.18
C ILE A 378 -37.24 16.24 -9.50
N ARG A 379 -37.66 17.52 -9.53
CA ARG A 379 -37.02 18.61 -8.79
C ARG A 379 -37.88 19.08 -7.61
N GLY A 380 -37.30 19.82 -6.69
CA GLY A 380 -37.98 20.35 -5.52
C GLY A 380 -38.42 19.29 -4.53
N VAL A 381 -37.69 18.17 -4.46
CA VAL A 381 -38.01 17.04 -3.57
C VAL A 381 -37.55 17.35 -2.14
N ASN A 382 -38.40 17.03 -1.17
CA ASN A 382 -38.15 17.25 0.24
C ASN A 382 -38.53 16.07 1.11
N TRP A 383 -37.69 15.75 2.07
CA TRP A 383 -37.93 14.75 3.10
C TRP A 383 -39.20 15.08 3.93
N GLY A 384 -39.97 14.08 4.29
CA GLY A 384 -41.18 14.18 5.09
C GLY A 384 -42.38 14.77 4.37
N ARG A 385 -42.18 15.48 3.24
CA ARG A 385 -43.24 16.02 2.39
C ARG A 385 -43.54 15.12 1.19
N ASP A 386 -42.51 14.79 0.42
CA ASP A 386 -42.65 14.09 -0.87
C ASP A 386 -42.22 12.62 -0.78
N LEU A 387 -41.37 12.32 0.18
CA LEU A 387 -40.90 10.98 0.48
C LEU A 387 -40.71 10.81 1.99
N ARG A 388 -40.71 9.56 2.45
CA ARG A 388 -40.42 9.21 3.85
C ARG A 388 -38.99 9.56 4.22
N GLU A 389 -38.74 9.81 5.52
CA GLU A 389 -37.40 9.96 6.05
C GLU A 389 -36.57 8.70 5.74
N PRO A 390 -35.25 8.81 5.58
CA PRO A 390 -34.39 7.65 5.35
C PRO A 390 -34.44 6.67 6.51
N ASP A 391 -34.34 5.38 6.24
CA ASP A 391 -34.31 4.35 7.27
C ASP A 391 -32.99 4.38 8.05
N VAL A 392 -31.89 4.77 7.37
CA VAL A 392 -30.55 4.93 7.95
C VAL A 392 -29.91 6.20 7.41
N VAL A 393 -29.28 6.96 8.30
CA VAL A 393 -28.40 8.08 7.97
C VAL A 393 -26.98 7.73 8.38
N ALA A 394 -26.04 7.75 7.45
CA ALA A 394 -24.67 7.38 7.73
C ALA A 394 -23.67 8.11 6.80
N ASP A 395 -22.43 8.23 7.23
CA ASP A 395 -21.33 8.63 6.36
C ASP A 395 -20.99 7.46 5.42
N ILE A 396 -21.37 7.58 4.15
CA ILE A 396 -21.18 6.56 3.11
C ILE A 396 -20.44 7.08 1.87
N ARG A 397 -19.93 8.31 1.93
CA ARG A 397 -19.20 8.92 0.83
C ARG A 397 -17.70 8.92 1.02
N ASN A 398 -16.96 8.98 -0.08
CA ASN A 398 -15.58 9.41 -0.03
C ASN A 398 -15.50 10.89 0.34
N VAL A 399 -14.46 11.24 1.09
CA VAL A 399 -14.11 12.66 1.27
C VAL A 399 -13.62 13.24 -0.05
N VAL A 400 -13.69 14.57 -0.15
CA VAL A 400 -13.13 15.31 -1.27
C VAL A 400 -12.10 16.31 -0.77
N GLU A 401 -11.18 16.72 -1.64
CA GLU A 401 -10.20 17.74 -1.28
C GLU A 401 -10.91 19.05 -0.92
N GLY A 402 -10.50 19.65 0.21
CA GLY A 402 -11.14 20.84 0.76
C GLY A 402 -12.24 20.56 1.79
N ASP A 403 -12.68 19.33 1.99
CA ASP A 403 -13.55 18.99 3.13
C ASP A 403 -12.88 19.42 4.44
N VAL A 404 -13.66 19.79 5.43
CA VAL A 404 -13.16 20.10 6.77
C VAL A 404 -12.60 18.83 7.40
N SER A 405 -11.42 18.92 7.99
CA SER A 405 -10.82 17.81 8.73
C SER A 405 -11.71 17.36 9.89
N PRO A 406 -11.86 16.05 10.15
CA PRO A 406 -12.70 15.56 11.26
C PRO A 406 -12.29 16.08 12.64
N ASP A 407 -11.03 16.49 12.81
CA ASP A 407 -10.55 17.11 14.06
C ASP A 407 -10.79 18.63 14.12
N GLY A 408 -11.41 19.23 13.11
CA GLY A 408 -11.77 20.65 13.04
C GLY A 408 -10.59 21.62 12.88
N LYS A 409 -9.38 21.14 12.61
CA LYS A 409 -8.16 21.98 12.61
C LYS A 409 -7.73 22.49 11.23
N GLY A 410 -8.51 22.23 10.19
CA GLY A 410 -8.16 22.66 8.84
C GLY A 410 -8.95 21.94 7.77
N THR A 411 -8.46 21.96 6.55
CA THR A 411 -9.07 21.28 5.39
C THR A 411 -8.22 20.13 4.89
N LEU A 412 -8.89 19.13 4.33
CA LEU A 412 -8.26 17.92 3.82
C LEU A 412 -7.57 18.16 2.49
N LYS A 413 -6.38 17.57 2.35
CA LYS A 413 -5.64 17.41 1.10
C LYS A 413 -5.49 15.94 0.77
N MET A 414 -5.24 15.67 -0.51
CA MET A 414 -5.06 14.32 -1.02
C MET A 414 -3.68 14.13 -1.64
N GLN A 415 -3.11 12.95 -1.45
CA GLN A 415 -1.85 12.51 -2.07
C GLN A 415 -1.96 11.06 -2.49
N ARG A 416 -1.21 10.66 -3.51
CA ARG A 416 -1.04 9.25 -3.81
C ARG A 416 0.09 8.67 -2.99
N GLY A 417 -0.09 7.42 -2.57
CA GLY A 417 0.86 6.68 -1.76
C GLY A 417 1.04 5.25 -2.23
N ILE A 418 2.18 4.71 -1.85
CA ILE A 418 2.55 3.31 -2.01
C ILE A 418 2.59 2.69 -0.62
N GLU A 419 1.70 1.77 -0.31
CA GLU A 419 1.71 1.03 0.94
C GLU A 419 2.96 0.15 1.02
N VAL A 420 3.86 0.46 1.93
CA VAL A 420 5.12 -0.29 2.12
C VAL A 420 5.17 -1.05 3.44
N GLY A 421 4.34 -0.66 4.41
CA GLY A 421 4.24 -1.33 5.70
C GLY A 421 2.86 -1.15 6.31
N HIS A 422 2.47 -2.10 7.14
CA HIS A 422 1.17 -2.10 7.81
C HIS A 422 1.30 -2.71 9.20
N VAL A 423 0.72 -2.07 10.18
CA VAL A 423 0.67 -2.52 11.59
C VAL A 423 -0.77 -2.75 12.00
N PHE A 424 -1.05 -3.93 12.61
CA PHE A 424 -2.39 -4.36 13.00
C PHE A 424 -2.46 -4.70 14.47
N PHE A 425 -3.51 -4.27 15.13
CA PHE A 425 -3.92 -4.75 16.44
C PHE A 425 -4.97 -5.86 16.24
N LEU A 426 -4.60 -7.12 16.46
CA LEU A 426 -5.45 -8.28 16.17
C LEU A 426 -6.32 -8.71 17.36
N GLY A 427 -5.88 -8.44 18.59
CA GLY A 427 -6.53 -8.97 19.78
C GLY A 427 -6.45 -10.50 19.82
N ASP A 428 -7.58 -11.15 20.06
CA ASP A 428 -7.71 -12.61 20.16
C ASP A 428 -8.28 -13.27 18.88
N LYS A 429 -8.35 -12.55 17.78
CA LYS A 429 -8.97 -13.02 16.53
C LYS A 429 -8.45 -14.38 16.05
N TYR A 430 -7.15 -14.65 16.23
CA TYR A 430 -6.53 -15.92 15.83
C TYR A 430 -6.35 -16.86 17.04
N SER A 431 -6.00 -16.32 18.18
CA SER A 431 -5.77 -17.13 19.39
C SER A 431 -7.04 -17.79 19.91
N ALA A 432 -8.21 -17.16 19.79
CA ALA A 432 -9.47 -17.72 20.24
C ALA A 432 -9.88 -18.96 19.43
N PRO A 433 -10.05 -18.92 18.10
CA PRO A 433 -10.42 -20.10 17.31
C PRO A 433 -9.37 -21.22 17.35
N MET A 434 -8.09 -20.89 17.52
CA MET A 434 -7.00 -21.85 17.60
C MET A 434 -6.68 -22.30 19.03
N ASN A 435 -7.44 -21.82 20.03
CA ASN A 435 -7.24 -22.12 21.45
C ASN A 435 -5.79 -21.89 21.92
N ALA A 436 -5.18 -20.80 21.47
CA ALA A 436 -3.83 -20.41 21.85
C ALA A 436 -3.85 -19.65 23.17
N THR A 437 -3.56 -20.37 24.27
CA THR A 437 -3.64 -19.89 25.65
C THR A 437 -2.32 -20.02 26.38
N TYR A 438 -2.16 -19.21 27.43
CA TYR A 438 -1.10 -19.31 28.43
C TYR A 438 -1.70 -19.35 29.82
N LEU A 439 -0.95 -19.82 30.82
CA LEU A 439 -1.36 -19.78 32.22
C LEU A 439 -0.93 -18.45 32.86
N ASP A 440 -1.90 -17.76 33.46
CA ASP A 440 -1.65 -16.53 34.21
C ASP A 440 -0.96 -16.79 35.56
N GLU A 441 -0.76 -15.75 36.37
CA GLU A 441 -0.11 -15.84 37.68
C GLU A 441 -0.87 -16.74 38.68
N ASN A 442 -2.15 -16.94 38.44
CA ASN A 442 -3.03 -17.77 39.26
C ASN A 442 -3.21 -19.19 38.68
N GLY A 443 -2.48 -19.53 37.60
CA GLY A 443 -2.59 -20.81 36.90
C GLY A 443 -3.85 -20.96 36.06
N LYS A 444 -4.56 -19.86 35.73
CA LYS A 444 -5.75 -19.88 34.88
C LYS A 444 -5.38 -19.70 33.43
N PRO A 445 -6.01 -20.45 32.49
CA PRO A 445 -5.77 -20.23 31.06
C PRO A 445 -6.36 -18.90 30.61
N GLN A 446 -5.57 -18.14 29.87
CA GLN A 446 -5.92 -16.86 29.23
C GLN A 446 -5.58 -16.92 27.76
N LEU A 447 -6.39 -16.27 26.91
CA LEU A 447 -6.09 -16.13 25.48
C LEU A 447 -4.94 -15.17 25.26
N LEU A 448 -4.03 -15.52 24.34
CA LEU A 448 -2.98 -14.64 23.87
C LEU A 448 -3.58 -13.46 23.09
N GLN A 449 -3.10 -12.26 23.36
CA GLN A 449 -3.45 -11.07 22.59
C GLN A 449 -2.37 -10.83 21.54
N MET A 450 -2.76 -10.52 20.30
CA MET A 450 -1.86 -10.54 19.17
C MET A 450 -1.83 -9.19 18.43
N GLY A 451 -0.67 -8.91 17.83
CA GLY A 451 -0.47 -7.93 16.79
C GLY A 451 0.20 -8.56 15.57
N CYS A 452 0.02 -7.96 14.39
CA CYS A 452 0.66 -8.36 13.13
C CYS A 452 1.28 -7.14 12.46
N TYR A 453 2.49 -7.28 11.93
CA TYR A 453 3.28 -6.15 11.45
C TYR A 453 4.04 -6.53 10.17
N GLY A 454 3.58 -6.08 9.01
CA GLY A 454 4.14 -6.40 7.70
C GLY A 454 4.94 -5.27 7.07
N ILE A 455 6.03 -5.59 6.36
CA ILE A 455 6.77 -4.68 5.47
C ILE A 455 7.04 -5.42 4.16
N GLY A 456 6.63 -4.82 3.05
CA GLY A 456 6.94 -5.32 1.71
C GLY A 456 8.38 -5.00 1.31
N ILE A 457 9.32 -5.89 1.62
CA ILE A 457 10.77 -5.67 1.38
C ILE A 457 11.04 -5.42 -0.12
N SER A 458 10.51 -6.26 -0.99
CA SER A 458 10.66 -6.08 -2.43
C SER A 458 9.95 -4.84 -2.97
N ARG A 459 8.81 -4.46 -2.39
CA ARG A 459 8.09 -3.24 -2.75
C ARG A 459 8.87 -1.98 -2.39
N LEU A 460 9.63 -1.99 -1.31
CA LEU A 460 10.50 -0.88 -0.90
C LEU A 460 11.55 -0.51 -1.95
N LEU A 461 12.07 -1.47 -2.73
CA LEU A 461 12.95 -1.17 -3.86
C LEU A 461 12.26 -0.29 -4.89
N GLY A 462 11.04 -0.66 -5.30
CA GLY A 462 10.25 0.11 -6.25
C GLY A 462 9.87 1.49 -5.69
N ALA A 463 9.41 1.55 -4.45
CA ALA A 463 9.01 2.79 -3.79
C ALA A 463 10.18 3.80 -3.67
N ALA A 464 11.38 3.33 -3.35
CA ALA A 464 12.58 4.17 -3.29
C ALA A 464 12.92 4.76 -4.67
N ILE A 465 12.74 3.99 -5.75
CA ILE A 465 12.98 4.47 -7.12
C ILE A 465 11.88 5.45 -7.56
N GLU A 466 10.63 5.21 -7.21
CA GLU A 466 9.53 6.16 -7.53
C GLU A 466 9.79 7.54 -6.93
N GLN A 467 10.39 7.62 -5.73
CA GLN A 467 10.78 8.89 -5.12
C GLN A 467 12.13 9.42 -5.62
N GLY A 468 13.06 8.55 -5.99
CA GLY A 468 14.44 8.89 -6.30
C GLY A 468 14.85 8.49 -7.72
N HIS A 469 14.55 9.33 -8.71
CA HIS A 469 14.98 9.13 -10.10
C HIS A 469 15.03 10.45 -10.87
N ASP A 470 15.70 10.41 -12.03
CA ASP A 470 15.67 11.44 -13.07
C ASP A 470 15.67 10.77 -14.46
N ASP A 471 15.81 11.57 -15.51
CA ASP A 471 15.82 11.09 -16.90
C ASP A 471 17.02 10.15 -17.20
N LYS A 472 18.09 10.23 -16.43
CA LYS A 472 19.29 9.39 -16.60
C LYS A 472 19.17 8.03 -15.90
N GLY A 473 18.41 7.96 -14.79
CA GLY A 473 18.27 6.72 -14.06
C GLY A 473 17.87 6.89 -12.59
N ILE A 474 18.27 5.92 -11.78
CA ILE A 474 17.92 5.86 -10.35
C ILE A 474 18.78 6.85 -9.55
N ILE A 475 18.19 7.43 -8.51
CA ILE A 475 18.88 8.21 -7.47
C ILE A 475 18.60 7.52 -6.13
N TRP A 476 19.52 6.66 -5.70
CA TRP A 476 19.37 5.92 -4.46
C TRP A 476 19.68 6.75 -3.22
N PRO A 477 18.97 6.53 -2.11
CA PRO A 477 19.52 6.80 -0.79
C PRO A 477 20.81 5.98 -0.58
N ASP A 478 21.85 6.58 0.01
CA ASP A 478 23.15 5.92 0.22
C ASP A 478 23.04 4.58 0.96
N SER A 479 22.05 4.47 1.87
CA SER A 479 21.82 3.29 2.71
C SER A 479 21.47 2.01 1.96
N ILE A 480 20.85 2.13 0.77
CA ILE A 480 20.30 0.98 0.01
C ILE A 480 20.82 0.89 -1.43
N ALA A 481 21.66 1.81 -1.86
CA ALA A 481 22.31 1.73 -3.17
C ALA A 481 23.05 0.40 -3.33
N PRO A 482 23.06 -0.22 -4.53
CA PRO A 482 23.71 -1.53 -4.73
C PRO A 482 25.21 -1.51 -4.43
N PHE A 483 25.86 -0.39 -4.72
CA PHE A 483 27.20 0.00 -4.28
C PHE A 483 27.17 1.44 -3.81
N THR A 484 27.96 1.79 -2.81
CA THR A 484 28.03 3.15 -2.32
C THR A 484 28.93 4.01 -3.19
N VAL A 485 30.05 3.47 -3.64
CA VAL A 485 31.04 4.17 -4.47
C VAL A 485 31.33 3.35 -5.74
N VAL A 486 31.44 4.04 -6.87
CA VAL A 486 32.01 3.50 -8.09
C VAL A 486 33.26 4.28 -8.49
N ILE A 487 34.33 3.56 -8.81
CA ILE A 487 35.54 4.12 -9.42
C ILE A 487 35.48 3.86 -10.90
N CYS A 488 35.51 4.92 -11.69
CA CYS A 488 35.44 4.93 -13.15
C CYS A 488 36.78 5.34 -13.76
N PRO A 489 37.71 4.40 -14.00
CA PRO A 489 38.99 4.71 -14.63
C PRO A 489 38.85 4.88 -16.14
N VAL A 490 39.25 6.03 -16.66
CA VAL A 490 39.31 6.32 -18.10
C VAL A 490 40.63 5.81 -18.67
N GLY A 491 40.57 4.79 -19.51
CA GLY A 491 41.76 4.20 -20.11
C GLY A 491 42.49 3.20 -19.20
N TYR A 492 41.75 2.48 -18.33
CA TYR A 492 42.33 1.50 -17.39
C TYR A 492 43.32 0.51 -18.01
N ASP A 493 42.99 -0.06 -19.17
CA ASP A 493 43.86 -1.02 -19.85
C ASP A 493 45.03 -0.37 -20.66
N LYS A 494 45.09 0.99 -20.68
CA LYS A 494 46.05 1.76 -21.51
C LYS A 494 47.02 2.60 -20.70
N SER A 495 46.74 2.92 -19.47
CA SER A 495 47.54 3.77 -18.60
C SER A 495 47.85 3.06 -17.30
N GLU A 496 49.14 2.80 -17.06
CA GLU A 496 49.60 2.21 -15.78
C GLU A 496 49.35 3.14 -14.60
N GLU A 497 49.45 4.47 -14.82
CA GLU A 497 49.20 5.45 -13.76
C GLU A 497 47.73 5.46 -13.34
N VAL A 498 46.79 5.43 -14.29
CA VAL A 498 45.34 5.32 -14.02
C VAL A 498 45.02 4.01 -13.32
N GLN A 499 45.61 2.92 -13.78
CA GLN A 499 45.42 1.60 -13.17
C GLN A 499 45.91 1.59 -11.73
N LYS A 500 47.12 2.12 -11.46
CA LYS A 500 47.71 2.20 -10.12
C LYS A 500 46.86 3.05 -9.19
N ALA A 501 46.56 4.27 -9.58
CA ALA A 501 45.75 5.20 -8.75
C ALA A 501 44.36 4.62 -8.43
N SER A 502 43.72 3.97 -9.43
CA SER A 502 42.42 3.34 -9.26
C SER A 502 42.45 2.16 -8.27
N ASN A 503 43.48 1.32 -8.37
CA ASN A 503 43.66 0.19 -7.45
C ASN A 503 43.99 0.64 -6.02
N GLU A 504 44.81 1.68 -5.87
CA GLU A 504 45.14 2.25 -4.56
C GLU A 504 43.89 2.84 -3.87
N LEU A 505 43.10 3.63 -4.58
CA LEU A 505 41.84 4.17 -4.06
C LEU A 505 40.87 3.05 -3.69
N TYR A 506 40.71 2.07 -4.58
CA TYR A 506 39.87 0.90 -4.34
C TYR A 506 40.30 0.13 -3.07
N GLY A 507 41.59 -0.09 -2.88
CA GLY A 507 42.13 -0.75 -1.69
C GLY A 507 41.80 0.02 -0.41
N ARG A 508 42.10 1.32 -0.38
CA ARG A 508 41.84 2.19 0.78
C ARG A 508 40.34 2.23 1.17
N LEU A 509 39.44 2.36 0.19
CA LEU A 509 38.00 2.38 0.46
C LEU A 509 37.51 1.04 1.01
N ARG A 510 38.01 -0.09 0.47
CA ARG A 510 37.69 -1.43 0.99
C ARG A 510 38.17 -1.65 2.42
N GLU A 511 39.41 -1.29 2.72
CA GLU A 511 39.98 -1.38 4.06
C GLU A 511 39.20 -0.54 5.07
N ALA A 512 38.68 0.60 4.63
CA ALA A 512 37.79 1.43 5.43
C ALA A 512 36.36 0.87 5.59
N GLY A 513 36.02 -0.26 4.95
CA GLY A 513 34.70 -0.89 5.00
C GLY A 513 33.67 -0.25 4.08
N ILE A 514 34.09 0.58 3.11
CA ILE A 514 33.21 1.18 2.12
C ILE A 514 32.85 0.16 1.04
N ASP A 515 31.56 0.07 0.70
CA ASP A 515 31.04 -0.78 -0.36
C ASP A 515 31.32 -0.17 -1.74
N VAL A 516 32.45 -0.53 -2.34
CA VAL A 516 32.99 0.05 -3.57
C VAL A 516 33.10 -0.96 -4.70
N ILE A 517 32.79 -0.50 -5.92
CA ILE A 517 33.06 -1.21 -7.17
C ILE A 517 34.06 -0.44 -8.03
N LEU A 518 35.05 -1.14 -8.57
CA LEU A 518 35.98 -0.61 -9.57
C LEU A 518 35.57 -1.09 -10.95
N ASP A 519 35.28 -0.15 -11.86
CA ASP A 519 34.91 -0.48 -13.24
C ASP A 519 36.15 -0.73 -14.12
N ASP A 520 36.67 -1.92 -14.03
CA ASP A 520 37.84 -2.39 -14.79
C ASP A 520 37.52 -3.05 -16.15
N ARG A 521 36.28 -2.84 -16.67
CA ARG A 521 35.82 -3.42 -17.95
C ARG A 521 36.51 -2.83 -19.18
N GLY A 522 37.21 -1.72 -19.06
CA GLY A 522 37.87 -1.04 -20.19
C GLY A 522 36.89 -0.39 -21.18
N LEU A 523 35.69 -0.02 -20.75
CA LEU A 523 34.67 0.62 -21.56
C LEU A 523 35.02 2.06 -21.91
N ARG A 524 34.43 2.57 -23.00
CA ARG A 524 34.48 4.02 -23.31
C ARG A 524 33.77 4.81 -22.21
N PRO A 525 34.30 6.01 -21.86
CA PRO A 525 33.74 6.80 -20.75
C PRO A 525 32.24 7.01 -20.83
N GLY A 526 31.70 7.37 -22.01
CA GLY A 526 30.26 7.62 -22.17
C GLY A 526 29.39 6.40 -21.89
N VAL A 527 29.83 5.19 -22.23
CA VAL A 527 29.10 3.94 -21.93
C VAL A 527 29.20 3.63 -20.44
N MET A 528 30.40 3.74 -19.87
CA MET A 528 30.65 3.50 -18.46
C MET A 528 29.82 4.43 -17.56
N PHE A 529 29.80 5.72 -17.86
CA PHE A 529 29.04 6.71 -17.09
C PHE A 529 27.53 6.49 -17.23
N ALA A 530 27.04 6.19 -18.44
CA ALA A 530 25.61 5.90 -18.66
C ALA A 530 25.14 4.68 -17.86
N ASP A 531 25.94 3.62 -17.76
CA ASP A 531 25.63 2.45 -16.93
C ASP A 531 25.48 2.84 -15.45
N TRP A 532 26.44 3.59 -14.90
CA TRP A 532 26.45 3.92 -13.48
C TRP A 532 25.45 5.01 -13.10
N GLU A 533 25.15 5.93 -14.01
CA GLU A 533 24.05 6.91 -13.83
C GLU A 533 22.69 6.20 -13.86
N LEU A 534 22.48 5.23 -14.76
CA LEU A 534 21.27 4.41 -14.82
C LEU A 534 21.08 3.57 -13.55
N ILE A 535 22.14 2.91 -13.09
CA ILE A 535 22.12 2.09 -11.85
C ILE A 535 21.95 2.97 -10.64
N GLY A 536 22.46 4.21 -10.66
CA GLY A 536 22.26 5.20 -9.61
C GLY A 536 23.22 5.09 -8.44
N VAL A 537 24.48 4.64 -8.66
CA VAL A 537 25.48 4.60 -7.59
C VAL A 537 25.75 6.01 -7.06
N PRO A 538 25.62 6.27 -5.74
CA PRO A 538 25.65 7.63 -5.20
C PRO A 538 26.94 8.39 -5.44
N HIS A 539 28.09 7.75 -5.21
CA HIS A 539 29.38 8.41 -5.29
C HIS A 539 30.19 7.86 -6.48
N ARG A 540 30.49 8.70 -7.45
CA ARG A 540 31.36 8.37 -8.59
C ARG A 540 32.68 9.10 -8.49
N VAL A 541 33.80 8.35 -8.61
CA VAL A 541 35.13 8.92 -8.76
C VAL A 541 35.65 8.56 -10.14
N THR A 542 35.91 9.55 -10.96
CA THR A 542 36.50 9.39 -12.30
C THR A 542 38.00 9.65 -12.24
N ILE A 543 38.79 8.69 -12.70
CA ILE A 543 40.26 8.77 -12.72
C ILE A 543 40.72 8.68 -14.17
N GLY A 544 41.42 9.70 -14.66
CA GLY A 544 41.96 9.74 -16.01
C GLY A 544 43.34 10.42 -16.05
N ASP A 545 44.13 10.16 -17.10
CA ASP A 545 45.49 10.67 -17.24
C ASP A 545 45.59 12.20 -17.14
N ARG A 546 44.62 12.92 -17.66
CA ARG A 546 44.60 14.40 -17.61
C ARG A 546 44.47 14.91 -16.18
N GLY A 547 43.58 14.31 -15.40
CA GLY A 547 43.39 14.64 -13.98
C GLY A 547 44.64 14.30 -13.15
N LEU A 548 45.20 13.09 -13.34
CA LEU A 548 46.37 12.64 -12.62
C LEU A 548 47.60 13.52 -12.86
N LYS A 549 47.78 14.04 -14.07
CA LYS A 549 48.84 15.02 -14.37
C LYS A 549 48.73 16.32 -13.57
N ASN A 550 47.52 16.67 -13.18
CA ASN A 550 47.23 17.82 -12.29
C ASN A 550 47.16 17.40 -10.81
N GLY A 551 47.39 16.13 -10.49
CA GLY A 551 47.25 15.59 -9.13
C GLY A 551 45.81 15.48 -8.62
N GLU A 552 44.82 15.43 -9.50
CA GLU A 552 43.38 15.50 -9.18
C GLU A 552 42.61 14.32 -9.77
N VAL A 553 41.46 14.03 -9.15
CA VAL A 553 40.40 13.14 -9.68
C VAL A 553 39.10 13.91 -9.69
N GLU A 554 38.18 13.51 -10.57
CA GLU A 554 36.83 14.07 -10.61
C GLU A 554 35.90 13.27 -9.72
N TYR A 555 35.21 13.97 -8.82
CA TYR A 555 34.16 13.38 -7.97
C TYR A 555 32.79 13.95 -8.39
N ALA A 556 31.78 13.09 -8.40
CA ALA A 556 30.39 13.47 -8.59
C ALA A 556 29.48 12.70 -7.65
N HIS A 557 28.49 13.37 -7.08
CA HIS A 557 27.38 12.73 -6.35
C HIS A 557 26.19 12.60 -7.30
N ARG A 558 25.52 11.45 -7.31
CA ARG A 558 24.43 11.13 -8.25
C ARG A 558 23.23 12.07 -8.14
N GLY A 559 22.95 12.55 -6.94
CA GLY A 559 21.88 13.54 -6.69
C GLY A 559 22.24 14.98 -7.04
N ASP A 560 23.54 15.27 -7.19
CA ASP A 560 24.05 16.61 -7.50
C ASP A 560 24.57 16.62 -8.95
N LEU A 561 24.21 17.61 -9.74
CA LEU A 561 24.63 17.70 -11.14
C LEU A 561 26.06 18.30 -11.31
N GLN A 562 26.79 18.55 -10.22
CA GLN A 562 28.07 19.20 -10.23
C GLN A 562 29.22 18.21 -10.02
N ASN A 563 30.26 18.32 -10.85
CA ASN A 563 31.50 17.61 -10.67
C ASN A 563 32.47 18.48 -9.87
N GLU A 564 33.21 17.87 -8.96
CA GLU A 564 34.26 18.51 -8.13
C GLU A 564 35.62 17.87 -8.43
N ASN A 565 36.65 18.67 -8.69
CA ASN A 565 38.02 18.16 -8.75
C ASN A 565 38.61 18.11 -7.34
N ILE A 566 39.08 16.93 -6.95
CA ILE A 566 39.62 16.65 -5.61
C ILE A 566 41.05 16.12 -5.75
N PRO A 567 42.01 16.58 -4.93
CA PRO A 567 43.35 16.01 -4.92
C PRO A 567 43.33 14.49 -4.72
N VAL A 568 44.14 13.77 -5.50
CA VAL A 568 44.27 12.28 -5.40
C VAL A 568 44.59 11.85 -3.98
N SER A 569 45.39 12.63 -3.25
CA SER A 569 45.77 12.35 -1.87
C SER A 569 44.61 12.46 -0.88
N GLU A 570 43.55 13.24 -1.18
CA GLU A 570 42.46 13.58 -0.26
C GLU A 570 41.18 12.82 -0.53
N ILE A 571 40.95 12.31 -1.75
CA ILE A 571 39.67 11.73 -2.17
C ILE A 571 39.21 10.58 -1.28
N ALA A 572 40.12 9.69 -0.87
CA ALA A 572 39.76 8.55 0.00
C ALA A 572 39.26 9.03 1.36
N ASP A 573 39.97 9.96 2.01
CA ASP A 573 39.61 10.46 3.34
C ASP A 573 38.31 11.28 3.30
N LYS A 574 38.13 12.09 2.24
CA LYS A 574 36.86 12.82 2.00
C LYS A 574 35.67 11.87 1.89
N LEU A 575 35.79 10.80 1.08
CA LEU A 575 34.73 9.80 0.92
C LEU A 575 34.45 9.06 2.21
N ILE A 576 35.49 8.61 2.92
CA ILE A 576 35.35 7.91 4.20
C ILE A 576 34.63 8.76 5.23
N ALA A 577 35.02 10.04 5.35
CA ALA A 577 34.37 10.97 6.25
C ALA A 577 32.90 11.22 5.87
N LYS A 578 32.63 11.48 4.58
CA LYS A 578 31.28 11.75 4.07
C LYS A 578 30.31 10.57 4.26
N ILE A 579 30.77 9.34 4.03
CA ILE A 579 29.95 8.13 4.06
C ILE A 579 29.73 7.62 5.50
N LYS A 580 30.74 7.69 6.37
CA LYS A 580 30.64 7.20 7.76
C LYS A 580 29.88 8.11 8.72
N VAL A 581 29.65 9.35 8.36
CA VAL A 581 28.88 10.33 9.17
C VAL A 581 27.37 10.22 8.94
N ARG A 582 26.93 9.41 7.98
CA ARG A 582 25.50 9.23 7.65
C ARG A 582 24.86 7.97 8.27
#